data_8ccb47f838e255f3ddea0dfa49ee9fa2
#
_entry.id   8ccb47f838e255f3ddea0dfa49ee9fa2
#
_cell.length_a   1.000
_cell.length_b   1.000
_cell.length_c   1.000
_cell.angle_alpha   90.00
_cell.angle_beta   90.00
_cell.angle_gamma   90.00
#
_symmetry.space_group_name_H-M   'P 1'
#
loop_
_entity.id
_entity.type
_entity.pdbx_description
1 polymer ?
#
loop_
_entity_poly.entity_id
_entity_poly.type
_entity_poly.pdbx_seq_one_letter_code
_entity_poly.pdbx_strand_id
1 'polypeptide(L)'
;MKKTLYLMRHGQTLFNLQHKIQGWCDAPLTPLGIKQAQMAKEYFTNITLDHAYASTSERASDTLEIITDMPYTRLKGLKEWNFGAFEGKDECLNPKLPYGDFFKQFGGEGELELRERMNKTLTEIMGKNDYQVVLAVSHGAACAQFYRAWEEHAKVKKTERFYNCCIQKYEYENGIFTLVEIFNRNITE
;
A
#
# COMPACT_ATOMS: atom_id res chain seq x y z
N MET A 1 -4.92 15.46 -18.70
CA MET A 1 -5.63 16.00 -17.52
C MET A 1 -4.99 15.38 -16.30
N LYS A 2 -4.64 16.20 -15.31
CA LYS A 2 -3.98 15.76 -14.06
C LYS A 2 -5.00 15.07 -13.15
N LYS A 3 -4.63 13.89 -12.62
CA LYS A 3 -5.41 13.08 -11.69
C LYS A 3 -4.65 12.89 -10.39
N THR A 4 -5.33 12.50 -9.33
CA THR A 4 -4.72 12.26 -8.00
C THR A 4 -4.94 10.82 -7.56
N LEU A 5 -3.85 10.14 -7.19
CA LEU A 5 -3.87 8.85 -6.53
C LEU A 5 -3.41 9.02 -5.08
N TYR A 6 -4.23 8.58 -4.14
CA TYR A 6 -3.82 8.33 -2.76
C TYR A 6 -3.54 6.83 -2.60
N LEU A 7 -2.26 6.48 -2.50
CA LEU A 7 -1.83 5.11 -2.20
C LEU A 7 -1.54 4.99 -0.72
N MET A 8 -2.23 4.08 -0.03
CA MET A 8 -2.18 3.98 1.41
C MET A 8 -1.80 2.58 1.87
N ARG A 9 -0.97 2.48 2.92
CA ARG A 9 -0.72 1.23 3.63
C ARG A 9 -1.86 0.97 4.65
N HIS A 10 -2.26 -0.30 4.81
CA HIS A 10 -3.23 -0.74 5.83
C HIS A 10 -2.79 -0.41 7.27
N GLY A 11 -3.73 -0.40 8.22
CA GLY A 11 -3.50 -0.25 9.66
C GLY A 11 -2.71 -1.42 10.27
N GLN A 12 -2.21 -1.27 11.51
CA GLN A 12 -1.47 -2.32 12.19
C GLN A 12 -2.32 -3.59 12.32
N THR A 13 -1.71 -4.73 12.02
CA THR A 13 -2.32 -6.06 12.18
C THR A 13 -1.70 -6.82 13.34
N LEU A 14 -2.35 -7.93 13.75
CA LEU A 14 -1.80 -8.84 14.75
C LEU A 14 -0.42 -9.36 14.33
N PHE A 15 -0.19 -9.66 13.03
CA PHE A 15 1.11 -10.10 12.55
C PHE A 15 2.17 -8.99 12.61
N ASN A 16 1.80 -7.74 12.38
CA ASN A 16 2.73 -6.62 12.60
C ASN A 16 3.13 -6.51 14.07
N LEU A 17 2.17 -6.66 15.01
CA LEU A 17 2.42 -6.63 16.44
C LEU A 17 3.32 -7.79 16.89
N GLN A 18 3.15 -8.98 16.30
CA GLN A 18 3.91 -10.18 16.60
C GLN A 18 5.23 -10.31 15.82
N HIS A 19 5.59 -9.32 15.00
CA HIS A 19 6.76 -9.36 14.11
C HIS A 19 6.78 -10.60 13.21
N LYS A 20 5.64 -10.91 12.58
CA LYS A 20 5.50 -11.98 11.60
C LYS A 20 5.53 -11.46 10.16
N ILE A 21 6.13 -12.23 9.28
CA ILE A 21 6.13 -11.96 7.83
C ILE A 21 4.70 -12.07 7.32
N GLN A 22 4.16 -10.98 6.79
CA GLN A 22 2.79 -10.90 6.33
C GLN A 22 2.74 -10.38 4.89
N GLY A 23 2.67 -11.30 3.96
CA GLY A 23 2.49 -11.00 2.56
C GLY A 23 1.07 -11.33 2.09
N TRP A 24 0.89 -12.51 1.49
CA TRP A 24 -0.41 -12.97 1.01
C TRP A 24 -1.28 -13.62 2.08
N CYS A 25 -0.71 -14.14 3.17
CA CYS A 25 -1.46 -14.50 4.35
C CYS A 25 -2.07 -13.26 5.02
N ASP A 26 -3.07 -13.46 5.87
CA ASP A 26 -3.78 -12.35 6.50
C ASP A 26 -3.86 -12.48 8.03
N ALA A 27 -4.03 -11.36 8.70
CA ALA A 27 -4.31 -11.27 10.12
C ALA A 27 -5.14 -9.99 10.38
N PRO A 28 -6.04 -10.00 11.38
CA PRO A 28 -6.94 -8.89 11.64
C PRO A 28 -6.19 -7.63 12.08
N LEU A 29 -6.83 -6.48 11.91
CA LEU A 29 -6.38 -5.22 12.48
C LEU A 29 -6.37 -5.32 14.01
N THR A 30 -5.34 -4.73 14.65
CA THR A 30 -5.32 -4.53 16.10
C THR A 30 -6.19 -3.32 16.48
N PRO A 31 -6.55 -3.15 17.78
CA PRO A 31 -7.17 -1.90 18.23
C PRO A 31 -6.37 -0.65 17.83
N LEU A 32 -5.04 -0.72 17.88
CA LEU A 32 -4.17 0.36 17.38
C LEU A 32 -4.31 0.55 15.87
N GLY A 33 -4.39 -0.52 15.09
CA GLY A 33 -4.60 -0.44 13.64
C GLY A 33 -5.92 0.23 13.26
N ILE A 34 -6.99 -0.05 14.02
CA ILE A 34 -8.29 0.62 13.87
C ILE A 34 -8.16 2.12 14.19
N LYS A 35 -7.50 2.47 15.31
CA LYS A 35 -7.23 3.87 15.70
C LYS A 35 -6.42 4.61 14.63
N GLN A 36 -5.38 3.96 14.08
CA GLN A 36 -4.58 4.51 12.98
C GLN A 36 -5.42 4.81 11.74
N ALA A 37 -6.33 3.91 11.36
CA ALA A 37 -7.24 4.11 10.24
C ALA A 37 -8.24 5.25 10.50
N GLN A 38 -8.78 5.36 11.73
CA GLN A 38 -9.65 6.47 12.14
C GLN A 38 -8.93 7.83 12.05
N MET A 39 -7.68 7.90 12.49
CA MET A 39 -6.86 9.11 12.34
C MET A 39 -6.53 9.44 10.88
N ALA A 40 -6.32 8.42 10.05
CA ALA A 40 -6.12 8.62 8.62
C ALA A 40 -7.41 9.10 7.92
N LYS A 41 -8.61 8.72 8.40
CA LYS A 41 -9.89 9.26 7.92
C LYS A 41 -9.94 10.77 7.99
N GLU A 42 -9.36 11.38 9.03
CA GLU A 42 -9.32 12.85 9.20
C GLU A 42 -8.61 13.54 8.03
N TYR A 43 -7.57 12.91 7.46
CA TYR A 43 -6.87 13.43 6.28
C TYR A 43 -7.80 13.55 5.07
N PHE A 44 -8.80 12.69 4.94
CA PHE A 44 -9.73 12.66 3.81
C PHE A 44 -11.00 13.51 4.02
N THR A 45 -11.19 14.18 5.16
CA THR A 45 -12.44 14.91 5.52
C THR A 45 -12.86 15.92 4.44
N ASN A 46 -11.91 16.60 3.80
CA ASN A 46 -12.18 17.62 2.78
C ASN A 46 -11.77 17.16 1.37
N ILE A 47 -11.63 15.86 1.16
CA ILE A 47 -11.24 15.27 -0.13
C ILE A 47 -12.41 14.47 -0.67
N THR A 48 -12.92 14.87 -1.82
CA THR A 48 -13.92 14.10 -2.55
C THR A 48 -13.22 13.02 -3.36
N LEU A 49 -13.46 11.76 -3.00
CA LEU A 49 -12.97 10.61 -3.73
C LEU A 49 -13.98 10.22 -4.82
N ASP A 50 -13.51 9.90 -6.02
CA ASP A 50 -14.35 9.38 -7.10
C ASP A 50 -14.46 7.87 -7.05
N HIS A 51 -13.32 7.20 -6.77
CA HIS A 51 -13.23 5.74 -6.73
C HIS A 51 -12.30 5.28 -5.61
N ALA A 52 -12.60 4.08 -5.08
CA ALA A 52 -11.79 3.44 -4.07
C ALA A 52 -11.45 1.99 -4.46
N TYR A 53 -10.24 1.59 -4.11
CA TYR A 53 -9.70 0.25 -4.33
C TYR A 53 -9.02 -0.28 -3.08
N ALA A 54 -9.12 -1.58 -2.84
CA ALA A 54 -8.34 -2.26 -1.83
C ALA A 54 -7.64 -3.50 -2.41
N SER A 55 -6.55 -3.88 -1.80
CA SER A 55 -6.00 -5.23 -1.95
C SER A 55 -7.09 -6.29 -1.62
N THR A 56 -6.93 -7.51 -2.14
CA THR A 56 -7.80 -8.63 -1.78
C THR A 56 -7.51 -9.20 -0.39
N SER A 57 -6.51 -8.70 0.33
CA SER A 57 -6.29 -9.01 1.75
C SER A 57 -7.27 -8.25 2.63
N GLU A 58 -7.86 -8.92 3.63
CA GLU A 58 -8.92 -8.33 4.48
C GLU A 58 -8.44 -7.09 5.24
N ARG A 59 -7.23 -7.11 5.81
CA ARG A 59 -6.64 -5.96 6.52
C ARG A 59 -6.65 -4.66 5.69
N ALA A 60 -6.55 -4.75 4.35
CA ALA A 60 -6.60 -3.58 3.48
C ALA A 60 -8.05 -3.11 3.28
N SER A 61 -8.99 -4.03 3.10
CA SER A 61 -10.42 -3.72 3.02
C SER A 61 -10.93 -3.14 4.33
N ASP A 62 -10.63 -3.77 5.47
CA ASP A 62 -11.02 -3.30 6.80
C ASP A 62 -10.49 -1.87 7.08
N THR A 63 -9.26 -1.59 6.65
CA THR A 63 -8.70 -0.23 6.75
C THR A 63 -9.47 0.75 5.88
N LEU A 64 -9.79 0.39 4.64
CA LEU A 64 -10.52 1.26 3.70
C LEU A 64 -11.94 1.55 4.21
N GLU A 65 -12.64 0.54 4.73
CA GLU A 65 -14.01 0.66 5.25
C GLU A 65 -14.11 1.57 6.47
N ILE A 66 -13.03 1.72 7.25
CA ILE A 66 -12.96 2.72 8.32
C ILE A 66 -12.85 4.14 7.74
N ILE A 67 -12.15 4.31 6.60
CA ILE A 67 -11.88 5.63 6.00
C ILE A 67 -13.10 6.17 5.26
N THR A 68 -13.81 5.33 4.51
CA THR A 68 -14.91 5.75 3.64
C THR A 68 -15.98 4.67 3.53
N ASP A 69 -17.24 5.10 3.43
CA ASP A 69 -18.41 4.22 3.21
C ASP A 69 -18.71 4.04 1.70
N MET A 70 -17.88 4.60 0.81
CA MET A 70 -18.12 4.49 -0.63
C MET A 70 -17.90 3.05 -1.12
N PRO A 71 -18.63 2.61 -2.18
CA PRO A 71 -18.35 1.34 -2.83
C PRO A 71 -16.92 1.28 -3.35
N TYR A 72 -16.27 0.13 -3.23
CA TYR A 72 -14.89 -0.06 -3.67
C TYR A 72 -14.69 -1.39 -4.40
N THR A 73 -13.58 -1.51 -5.12
CA THR A 73 -13.20 -2.72 -5.84
C THR A 73 -11.95 -3.34 -5.21
N ARG A 74 -12.00 -4.65 -4.95
CA ARG A 74 -10.83 -5.42 -4.48
C ARG A 74 -10.02 -5.93 -5.66
N LEU A 75 -8.71 -5.66 -5.67
CA LEU A 75 -7.79 -6.07 -6.75
C LEU A 75 -6.62 -6.88 -6.21
N LYS A 76 -6.41 -8.08 -6.79
CA LYS A 76 -5.26 -8.94 -6.48
C LYS A 76 -3.93 -8.23 -6.81
N GLY A 77 -3.91 -7.37 -7.80
CA GLY A 77 -2.74 -6.58 -8.18
C GLY A 77 -2.24 -5.63 -7.10
N LEU A 78 -3.06 -5.28 -6.10
CA LEU A 78 -2.68 -4.46 -4.95
C LEU A 78 -2.17 -5.26 -3.74
N LYS A 79 -2.04 -6.60 -3.84
CA LYS A 79 -1.53 -7.44 -2.73
C LYS A 79 -0.09 -7.08 -2.36
N GLU A 80 0.28 -7.47 -1.14
CA GLU A 80 1.66 -7.37 -0.65
C GLU A 80 2.59 -8.30 -1.43
N TRP A 81 3.88 -8.20 -1.17
CA TRP A 81 4.88 -9.16 -1.62
C TRP A 81 4.45 -10.57 -1.23
N ASN A 82 4.51 -11.50 -2.16
CA ASN A 82 4.32 -12.90 -1.87
C ASN A 82 5.64 -13.48 -1.31
N PHE A 83 5.67 -13.81 -0.03
CA PHE A 83 6.85 -14.37 0.62
C PHE A 83 6.92 -15.91 0.55
N GLY A 84 5.97 -16.58 -0.13
CA GLY A 84 5.93 -18.02 -0.30
C GLY A 84 5.97 -18.76 1.03
N ALA A 85 6.89 -19.73 1.19
CA ALA A 85 7.01 -20.53 2.40
C ALA A 85 7.44 -19.74 3.67
N PHE A 86 7.74 -18.45 3.55
CA PHE A 86 8.06 -17.57 4.68
C PHE A 86 6.82 -16.88 5.28
N GLU A 87 5.65 -16.97 4.63
CA GLU A 87 4.41 -16.43 5.14
C GLU A 87 4.10 -16.90 6.57
N GLY A 88 3.84 -15.95 7.48
CA GLY A 88 3.53 -16.21 8.90
C GLY A 88 4.72 -16.56 9.78
N LYS A 89 5.93 -16.69 9.24
CA LYS A 89 7.16 -16.90 10.02
C LYS A 89 7.64 -15.60 10.66
N ASP A 90 8.60 -15.69 11.58
CA ASP A 90 9.18 -14.53 12.26
C ASP A 90 9.95 -13.62 11.29
N GLU A 91 9.80 -12.30 11.40
CA GLU A 91 10.48 -11.31 10.56
C GLU A 91 12.01 -11.39 10.64
N CYS A 92 12.56 -11.90 11.73
CA CYS A 92 14.00 -12.11 11.88
C CYS A 92 14.60 -13.11 10.87
N LEU A 93 13.75 -13.90 10.21
CA LEU A 93 14.14 -14.85 9.17
C LEU A 93 14.26 -14.19 7.78
N ASN A 94 13.84 -12.93 7.64
CA ASN A 94 14.03 -12.20 6.40
C ASN A 94 15.51 -12.04 6.07
N PRO A 95 15.91 -12.16 4.79
CA PRO A 95 17.25 -11.81 4.38
C PRO A 95 17.50 -10.31 4.55
N LYS A 96 18.76 -9.89 4.43
CA LYS A 96 19.09 -8.47 4.35
C LYS A 96 18.56 -7.87 3.04
N LEU A 97 18.09 -6.63 3.12
CA LEU A 97 17.69 -5.88 1.92
C LEU A 97 18.90 -5.56 1.01
N PRO A 98 18.70 -5.49 -0.32
CA PRO A 98 17.45 -5.74 -1.06
C PRO A 98 17.16 -7.24 -1.16
N TYR A 99 15.87 -7.62 -1.19
CA TYR A 99 15.47 -9.03 -1.25
C TYR A 99 15.69 -9.67 -2.64
N GLY A 100 15.66 -8.86 -3.71
CA GLY A 100 15.81 -9.35 -5.07
C GLY A 100 14.85 -10.52 -5.39
N ASP A 101 15.41 -11.63 -5.84
CA ASP A 101 14.67 -12.86 -6.19
C ASP A 101 14.67 -13.92 -5.07
N PHE A 102 15.09 -13.56 -3.85
CA PHE A 102 15.25 -14.52 -2.75
C PHE A 102 14.00 -15.39 -2.52
N PHE A 103 12.82 -14.78 -2.49
CA PHE A 103 11.58 -15.50 -2.18
C PHE A 103 11.04 -16.36 -3.34
N LYS A 104 11.53 -16.19 -4.57
CA LYS A 104 11.10 -17.00 -5.73
C LYS A 104 11.41 -18.49 -5.53
N GLN A 105 12.56 -18.84 -4.96
CA GLN A 105 12.95 -20.22 -4.66
C GLN A 105 12.06 -20.88 -3.60
N PHE A 106 11.26 -20.10 -2.88
CA PHE A 106 10.31 -20.56 -1.85
C PHE A 106 8.84 -20.41 -2.27
N GLY A 107 8.57 -20.29 -3.58
CA GLY A 107 7.24 -20.13 -4.13
C GLY A 107 6.64 -18.73 -3.95
N GLY A 108 7.48 -17.75 -3.64
CA GLY A 108 7.11 -16.35 -3.53
C GLY A 108 7.35 -15.56 -4.82
N GLU A 109 7.37 -14.23 -4.71
CA GLU A 109 7.49 -13.24 -5.79
C GLU A 109 8.87 -12.56 -5.72
N GLY A 110 9.45 -12.22 -6.86
CA GLY A 110 10.66 -11.39 -6.94
C GLY A 110 10.38 -9.89 -6.75
N GLU A 111 11.41 -9.14 -6.41
CA GLU A 111 11.29 -7.68 -6.17
C GLU A 111 10.79 -6.92 -7.40
N LEU A 112 11.31 -7.25 -8.57
CA LEU A 112 10.90 -6.60 -9.82
C LEU A 112 9.48 -7.03 -10.25
N GLU A 113 9.09 -8.28 -9.98
CA GLU A 113 7.74 -8.77 -10.27
C GLU A 113 6.69 -8.02 -9.45
N LEU A 114 6.94 -7.81 -8.13
CA LEU A 114 6.07 -6.99 -7.30
C LEU A 114 5.99 -5.55 -7.81
N ARG A 115 7.14 -4.95 -8.13
CA ARG A 115 7.21 -3.57 -8.64
C ARG A 115 6.42 -3.40 -9.94
N GLU A 116 6.58 -4.32 -10.86
CA GLU A 116 5.89 -4.32 -12.15
C GLU A 116 4.38 -4.54 -11.98
N ARG A 117 3.97 -5.48 -11.12
CA ARG A 117 2.56 -5.75 -10.80
C ARG A 117 1.88 -4.52 -10.22
N MET A 118 2.50 -3.85 -9.24
CA MET A 118 1.96 -2.63 -8.65
C MET A 118 1.87 -1.50 -9.67
N ASN A 119 2.93 -1.31 -10.46
CA ASN A 119 2.97 -0.28 -11.48
C ASN A 119 1.88 -0.50 -12.54
N LYS A 120 1.76 -1.71 -13.07
CA LYS A 120 0.72 -2.08 -14.04
C LYS A 120 -0.68 -1.83 -13.47
N THR A 121 -0.95 -2.34 -12.27
CA THR A 121 -2.29 -2.23 -11.64
C THR A 121 -2.70 -0.78 -11.42
N LEU A 122 -1.81 0.05 -10.87
CA LEU A 122 -2.14 1.46 -10.60
C LEU A 122 -2.20 2.30 -11.87
N THR A 123 -1.41 1.97 -12.90
CA THR A 123 -1.51 2.61 -14.23
C THR A 123 -2.84 2.29 -14.90
N GLU A 124 -3.30 1.04 -14.85
CA GLU A 124 -4.60 0.63 -15.38
C GLU A 124 -5.75 1.34 -14.66
N ILE A 125 -5.68 1.50 -13.32
CA ILE A 125 -6.67 2.24 -12.54
C ILE A 125 -6.69 3.71 -12.99
N MET A 126 -5.54 4.38 -12.98
CA MET A 126 -5.46 5.81 -13.27
C MET A 126 -5.64 6.15 -14.76
N GLY A 127 -5.50 5.17 -15.64
CA GLY A 127 -5.79 5.29 -17.08
C GLY A 127 -7.28 5.43 -17.42
N LYS A 128 -8.21 5.10 -16.51
CA LYS A 128 -9.65 5.19 -16.75
C LYS A 128 -10.10 6.66 -16.87
N ASN A 129 -10.93 6.97 -17.86
CA ASN A 129 -11.22 8.35 -18.25
C ASN A 129 -12.04 9.15 -17.20
N ASP A 130 -12.91 8.48 -16.47
CA ASP A 130 -13.83 9.07 -15.48
C ASP A 130 -13.21 9.20 -14.06
N TYR A 131 -11.99 8.74 -13.84
CA TYR A 131 -11.31 8.77 -12.55
C TYR A 131 -10.44 10.02 -12.42
N GLN A 132 -10.69 10.86 -11.42
CA GLN A 132 -9.91 12.06 -11.11
C GLN A 132 -9.17 11.92 -9.78
N VAL A 133 -9.85 11.41 -8.74
CA VAL A 133 -9.33 11.28 -7.38
C VAL A 133 -9.59 9.87 -6.86
N VAL A 134 -8.56 9.08 -6.74
CA VAL A 134 -8.64 7.65 -6.39
C VAL A 134 -7.92 7.37 -5.08
N LEU A 135 -8.56 6.59 -4.20
CA LEU A 135 -7.92 5.98 -3.03
C LEU A 135 -7.63 4.49 -3.33
N ALA A 136 -6.41 4.05 -3.08
CA ALA A 136 -6.02 2.64 -3.14
C ALA A 136 -5.33 2.22 -1.84
N VAL A 137 -5.92 1.24 -1.11
CA VAL A 137 -5.31 0.69 0.12
C VAL A 137 -4.57 -0.60 -0.20
N SER A 138 -3.29 -0.61 0.12
CA SER A 138 -2.33 -1.66 -0.17
C SER A 138 -1.44 -1.93 1.06
N HIS A 139 -0.17 -2.26 0.89
CA HIS A 139 0.73 -2.80 1.91
C HIS A 139 2.08 -2.11 1.93
N GLY A 140 2.91 -2.44 2.93
CA GLY A 140 4.17 -1.74 3.17
C GLY A 140 5.20 -1.90 2.06
N ALA A 141 5.53 -3.14 1.68
CA ALA A 141 6.51 -3.39 0.63
C ALA A 141 5.96 -3.05 -0.76
N ALA A 142 4.66 -3.32 -1.01
CA ALA A 142 3.99 -2.94 -2.25
C ALA A 142 4.04 -1.42 -2.49
N CYS A 143 3.70 -0.62 -1.49
CA CYS A 143 3.82 0.86 -1.54
C CYS A 143 5.27 1.31 -1.76
N ALA A 144 6.24 0.65 -1.09
CA ALA A 144 7.65 0.99 -1.23
C ALA A 144 8.19 0.64 -2.64
N GLN A 145 7.75 -0.47 -3.23
CA GLN A 145 8.15 -0.84 -4.59
C GLN A 145 7.51 0.07 -5.64
N PHE A 146 6.27 0.50 -5.42
CA PHE A 146 5.65 1.51 -6.30
C PHE A 146 6.38 2.85 -6.21
N TYR A 147 6.75 3.30 -5.00
CA TYR A 147 7.59 4.49 -4.83
C TYR A 147 8.91 4.37 -5.60
N ARG A 148 9.61 3.23 -5.51
CA ARG A 148 10.87 3.01 -6.23
C ARG A 148 10.71 3.06 -7.76
N ALA A 149 9.56 2.63 -8.28
CA ALA A 149 9.29 2.72 -9.72
C ALA A 149 9.24 4.17 -10.23
N TRP A 150 8.89 5.13 -9.35
CA TRP A 150 8.64 6.53 -9.71
C TRP A 150 9.51 7.52 -8.92
N GLU A 151 10.52 7.04 -8.19
CA GLU A 151 11.36 7.86 -7.30
C GLU A 151 12.05 9.02 -8.02
N GLU A 152 12.44 8.84 -9.28
CA GLU A 152 13.08 9.88 -10.10
C GLU A 152 12.13 11.07 -10.39
N HIS A 153 10.81 10.83 -10.39
CA HIS A 153 9.78 11.85 -10.59
C HIS A 153 9.24 12.42 -9.27
N ALA A 154 9.74 11.98 -8.11
CA ALA A 154 9.22 12.40 -6.83
C ALA A 154 9.66 13.84 -6.47
N LYS A 155 8.70 14.69 -6.10
CA LYS A 155 8.95 16.02 -5.53
C LYS A 155 9.28 15.95 -4.03
N VAL A 156 8.83 14.89 -3.38
CA VAL A 156 9.08 14.62 -1.95
C VAL A 156 9.81 13.30 -1.83
N LYS A 157 10.95 13.32 -1.11
CA LYS A 157 11.75 12.11 -0.90
C LYS A 157 11.30 11.35 0.34
N LYS A 158 11.30 10.03 0.24
CA LYS A 158 11.12 9.12 1.37
C LYS A 158 12.34 9.20 2.29
N THR A 159 12.14 9.61 3.54
CA THR A 159 13.21 9.72 4.56
C THR A 159 13.21 8.58 5.56
N GLU A 160 12.06 7.88 5.70
CA GLU A 160 11.86 6.78 6.63
C GLU A 160 10.95 5.69 6.04
N ARG A 161 10.78 4.57 6.74
CA ARG A 161 9.84 3.53 6.31
C ARG A 161 8.41 4.07 6.25
N PHE A 162 7.57 3.52 5.39
CA PHE A 162 6.14 3.79 5.38
C PHE A 162 5.47 3.07 6.55
N TYR A 163 5.06 3.83 7.58
CA TYR A 163 4.33 3.30 8.73
C TYR A 163 2.92 2.85 8.35
N ASN A 164 2.24 2.14 9.27
CA ASN A 164 0.85 1.77 9.07
C ASN A 164 -0.01 3.03 8.86
N CYS A 165 -0.97 2.96 7.96
CA CYS A 165 -1.79 4.08 7.50
C CYS A 165 -1.02 5.25 6.89
N CYS A 166 0.24 5.06 6.47
CA CYS A 166 0.93 6.05 5.64
C CYS A 166 0.18 6.28 4.34
N ILE A 167 0.00 7.55 3.95
CA ILE A 167 -0.64 7.98 2.71
C ILE A 167 0.41 8.62 1.82
N GLN A 168 0.52 8.15 0.59
CA GLN A 168 1.35 8.69 -0.47
C GLN A 168 0.43 9.33 -1.50
N LYS A 169 0.54 10.64 -1.71
CA LYS A 169 -0.22 11.35 -2.72
C LYS A 169 0.59 11.50 -3.99
N TYR A 170 0.08 10.91 -5.06
CA TYR A 170 0.66 11.03 -6.40
C TYR A 170 -0.23 11.88 -7.30
N GLU A 171 0.40 12.74 -8.09
CA GLU A 171 -0.18 13.31 -9.30
C GLU A 171 0.09 12.35 -10.46
N TYR A 172 -0.93 12.06 -11.26
CA TYR A 172 -0.81 11.23 -12.46
C TYR A 172 -1.17 12.04 -13.70
N GLU A 173 -0.24 12.15 -14.63
CA GLU A 173 -0.44 12.85 -15.89
C GLU A 173 0.41 12.23 -16.99
N ASN A 174 -0.20 11.96 -18.15
CA ASN A 174 0.48 11.40 -19.34
C ASN A 174 1.25 10.09 -19.06
N GLY A 175 0.70 9.23 -18.20
CA GLY A 175 1.33 7.95 -17.85
C GLY A 175 2.41 8.04 -16.76
N ILE A 176 2.68 9.22 -16.20
CA ILE A 176 3.73 9.45 -15.19
C ILE A 176 3.08 9.70 -13.83
N PHE A 177 3.60 9.03 -12.81
CA PHE A 177 3.26 9.30 -11.40
C PHE A 177 4.33 10.18 -10.77
N THR A 178 3.90 11.28 -10.16
CA THR A 178 4.76 12.19 -9.42
C THR A 178 4.34 12.21 -7.96
N LEU A 179 5.16 11.69 -7.06
CA LEU A 179 4.90 11.77 -5.62
C LEU A 179 5.03 13.22 -5.15
N VAL A 180 3.95 13.78 -4.62
CA VAL A 180 3.90 15.19 -4.20
C VAL A 180 3.76 15.39 -2.71
N GLU A 181 3.30 14.36 -1.98
CA GLU A 181 3.12 14.42 -0.53
C GLU A 181 3.24 13.02 0.10
N ILE A 182 3.80 12.95 1.29
CA ILE A 182 3.81 11.77 2.14
C ILE A 182 3.24 12.17 3.51
N PHE A 183 2.07 11.64 3.86
CA PHE A 183 1.53 11.73 5.21
C PHE A 183 1.89 10.44 5.95
N ASN A 184 2.94 10.50 6.78
CA ASN A 184 3.53 9.34 7.43
C ASN A 184 3.71 9.60 8.92
N ARG A 185 2.80 9.06 9.73
CA ARG A 185 2.83 9.22 11.20
C ARG A 185 3.16 7.91 11.87
N ASN A 186 4.17 7.90 12.73
CA ASN A 186 4.46 6.76 13.59
C ASN A 186 3.57 6.82 14.84
N ILE A 187 2.37 6.22 14.75
CA ILE A 187 1.41 6.16 15.85
C ILE A 187 1.62 4.83 16.56
N THR A 188 2.01 4.89 17.82
CA THR A 188 2.39 3.73 18.64
C THR A 188 1.45 3.47 19.82
N GLU A 189 0.52 4.40 20.10
CA GLU A 189 -0.44 4.34 21.23
C GLU A 189 -1.84 4.83 20.84
#